data_5a0ba9542489b31d067110ccff60b0ed
#
_entry.id   5a0ba9542489b31d067110ccff60b0ed
#
_cell.length_a   1.000
_cell.length_b   1.000
_cell.length_c   1.000
_cell.angle_alpha   90.00
_cell.angle_beta   90.00
_cell.angle_gamma   90.00
#
_symmetry.space_group_name_H-M   'P 1'
#
loop_
_entity.id
_entity.type
_entity.pdbx_description
1 polymer ?
#
loop_
_entity_poly.entity_id
_entity_poly.type
_entity_poly.pdbx_seq_one_letter_code
_entity_poly.pdbx_strand_id
1 'polypeptide(L)'
;MRPGTSISAPQSYGFQRVHPALQTGHVLTVQQQRQEPVRCFMQQSMLDGACGTHVLAMLLVIFDLAKASAMYDMSQRKYGVAAAVWNAFGPKYFSGIHAKEWVELVKSLELPLKLTAKYGAKEHVDRHAMDWLMRGELVAVAFASVKHQRTKHWALAVGVEGMATGS
;
A
#
# COMPACT_ATOMS: atom_id res chain seq x y z
N MET A 1 -22.13 -2.21 -56.31
CA MET A 1 -21.11 -1.67 -55.42
C MET A 1 -21.61 -1.81 -53.97
N ARG A 2 -20.96 -2.64 -53.15
CA ARG A 2 -21.27 -2.72 -51.72
C ARG A 2 -20.47 -1.66 -50.97
N PRO A 3 -21.06 -0.87 -50.09
CA PRO A 3 -20.29 0.09 -49.29
C PRO A 3 -19.35 -0.70 -48.35
N GLY A 4 -18.05 -0.39 -48.44
CA GLY A 4 -17.06 -0.95 -47.53
C GLY A 4 -17.30 -0.46 -46.13
N THR A 5 -17.48 -1.40 -45.21
CA THR A 5 -17.56 -1.13 -43.76
C THR A 5 -16.17 -0.68 -43.33
N SER A 6 -16.01 0.61 -43.07
CA SER A 6 -14.80 1.16 -42.46
C SER A 6 -14.76 0.66 -41.00
N ILE A 7 -13.88 -0.31 -40.74
CA ILE A 7 -13.57 -0.71 -39.38
C ILE A 7 -12.67 0.38 -38.79
N SER A 8 -13.19 1.21 -37.93
CA SER A 8 -12.37 2.17 -37.18
C SER A 8 -11.38 1.41 -36.29
N ALA A 9 -10.11 1.84 -36.31
CA ALA A 9 -9.11 1.27 -35.45
C ALA A 9 -9.54 1.42 -33.96
N PRO A 10 -9.25 0.42 -33.12
CA PRO A 10 -9.60 0.49 -31.71
C PRO A 10 -8.93 1.71 -31.07
N GLN A 11 -9.71 2.55 -30.41
CA GLN A 11 -9.18 3.71 -29.69
C GLN A 11 -8.55 3.25 -28.39
N SER A 12 -7.29 3.66 -28.15
CA SER A 12 -6.64 3.47 -26.86
C SER A 12 -6.80 4.73 -26.01
N TYR A 13 -7.06 4.55 -24.73
CA TYR A 13 -7.18 5.63 -23.76
C TYR A 13 -6.38 5.33 -22.50
N GLY A 14 -5.76 6.38 -21.93
CA GLY A 14 -5.07 6.31 -20.64
C GLY A 14 -6.09 6.24 -19.51
N PHE A 15 -5.82 5.45 -18.50
CA PHE A 15 -6.59 5.44 -17.26
C PHE A 15 -5.65 5.49 -16.04
N GLN A 16 -6.16 6.10 -14.97
CA GLN A 16 -5.53 6.08 -13.66
C GLN A 16 -6.60 5.78 -12.62
N ARG A 17 -6.30 4.86 -11.70
CA ARG A 17 -7.16 4.54 -10.58
C ARG A 17 -6.35 4.56 -9.29
N VAL A 18 -6.73 5.40 -8.35
CA VAL A 18 -6.11 5.55 -7.04
C VAL A 18 -7.16 5.26 -5.98
N HIS A 19 -6.73 4.76 -4.82
CA HIS A 19 -7.64 4.51 -3.70
C HIS A 19 -8.45 5.79 -3.37
N PRO A 20 -9.79 5.71 -3.18
CA PRO A 20 -10.66 6.89 -3.08
C PRO A 20 -10.39 7.79 -1.87
N ALA A 21 -9.76 7.28 -0.80
CA ALA A 21 -9.36 8.10 0.34
C ALA A 21 -8.14 8.99 0.06
N LEU A 22 -7.44 8.78 -1.06
CA LEU A 22 -6.23 9.50 -1.41
C LEU A 22 -6.51 10.65 -2.36
N GLN A 23 -5.84 11.76 -2.13
CA GLN A 23 -5.82 12.92 -3.01
C GLN A 23 -4.46 12.97 -3.73
N THR A 24 -4.52 13.05 -5.06
CA THR A 24 -3.33 13.15 -5.92
C THR A 24 -2.94 14.61 -6.12
N GLY A 25 -1.62 14.87 -6.14
CA GLY A 25 -1.03 16.18 -6.35
C GLY A 25 0.48 16.05 -6.43
N HIS A 26 1.24 17.05 -5.99
CA HIS A 26 2.71 16.94 -5.88
C HIS A 26 3.13 15.82 -4.91
N VAL A 27 2.30 15.53 -3.92
CA VAL A 27 2.43 14.43 -2.99
C VAL A 27 1.06 13.79 -2.74
N LEU A 28 1.05 12.50 -2.40
CA LEU A 28 -0.18 11.84 -1.97
C LEU A 28 -0.55 12.29 -0.56
N THR A 29 -1.78 12.75 -0.41
CA THR A 29 -2.36 13.16 0.86
C THR A 29 -3.65 12.40 1.14
N VAL A 30 -4.04 12.36 2.40
CA VAL A 30 -5.31 11.82 2.85
C VAL A 30 -6.03 12.87 3.70
N GLN A 31 -7.34 13.00 3.51
CA GLN A 31 -8.18 13.84 4.33
C GLN A 31 -8.58 13.10 5.59
N GLN A 32 -8.02 13.47 6.72
CA GLN A 32 -8.47 12.97 8.02
C GLN A 32 -9.57 13.87 8.59
N GLN A 33 -10.45 13.30 9.42
CA GLN A 33 -11.57 14.04 10.00
C GLN A 33 -11.08 15.28 10.77
N ARG A 34 -11.66 16.43 10.45
CA ARG A 34 -11.42 17.74 11.12
C ARG A 34 -9.95 18.20 11.11
N GLN A 35 -9.16 17.78 10.13
CA GLN A 35 -7.77 18.20 9.99
C GLN A 35 -7.50 18.63 8.55
N GLU A 36 -6.44 19.42 8.36
CA GLU A 36 -5.89 19.66 7.03
C GLU A 36 -5.40 18.35 6.40
N PRO A 37 -5.41 18.25 5.05
CA PRO A 37 -4.89 17.06 4.38
C PRO A 37 -3.47 16.76 4.81
N VAL A 38 -3.23 15.52 5.23
CA VAL A 38 -1.91 15.09 5.72
C VAL A 38 -1.23 14.19 4.70
N ARG A 39 0.09 14.26 4.63
CA ARG A 39 0.87 13.33 3.81
C ARG A 39 0.72 11.94 4.38
N CYS A 40 0.38 10.97 3.52
CA CYS A 40 0.31 9.56 3.91
C CYS A 40 1.65 8.83 3.76
N PHE A 41 2.62 9.44 3.07
CA PHE A 41 3.92 8.85 2.80
C PHE A 41 4.84 8.94 4.02
N MET A 42 5.43 7.80 4.41
CA MET A 42 6.47 7.70 5.43
C MET A 42 7.76 7.21 4.77
N GLN A 43 8.79 8.04 4.81
CA GLN A 43 10.09 7.71 4.24
C GLN A 43 10.87 6.83 5.22
N GLN A 44 11.32 5.68 4.72
CA GLN A 44 12.19 4.79 5.46
C GLN A 44 13.64 5.31 5.42
N SER A 45 14.36 5.13 6.53
CA SER A 45 15.80 5.29 6.55
C SER A 45 16.50 4.19 5.75
N MET A 46 17.67 4.48 5.18
CA MET A 46 18.48 3.47 4.49
C MET A 46 19.09 2.43 5.45
N LEU A 47 19.07 2.68 6.75
CA LEU A 47 19.72 1.87 7.77
C LEU A 47 18.76 0.99 8.57
N ASP A 48 17.46 1.09 8.34
CA ASP A 48 16.48 0.32 9.09
C ASP A 48 15.71 -0.70 8.24
N GLY A 49 15.21 -1.76 8.87
CA GLY A 49 14.35 -2.78 8.28
C GLY A 49 12.86 -2.47 8.41
N ALA A 50 12.50 -1.24 8.72
CA ALA A 50 11.16 -0.82 9.13
C ALA A 50 10.14 -0.69 8.00
N CYS A 51 10.48 -1.02 6.75
CA CYS A 51 9.58 -0.84 5.61
C CYS A 51 8.20 -1.49 5.83
N GLY A 52 8.14 -2.69 6.43
CA GLY A 52 6.87 -3.33 6.77
C GLY A 52 6.06 -2.57 7.82
N THR A 53 6.73 -1.97 8.81
CA THR A 53 6.09 -1.12 9.83
C THR A 53 5.56 0.17 9.20
N HIS A 54 6.33 0.79 8.32
CA HIS A 54 5.91 2.02 7.62
C HIS A 54 4.72 1.76 6.69
N VAL A 55 4.67 0.61 6.01
CA VAL A 55 3.51 0.21 5.20
C VAL A 55 2.26 0.11 6.07
N LEU A 56 2.34 -0.53 7.24
CA LEU A 56 1.20 -0.58 8.16
C LEU A 56 0.82 0.82 8.66
N ALA A 57 1.79 1.65 9.03
CA ALA A 57 1.53 3.02 9.48
C ALA A 57 0.80 3.84 8.41
N MET A 58 1.23 3.75 7.13
CA MET A 58 0.54 4.41 6.01
C MET A 58 -0.90 3.90 5.85
N LEU A 59 -1.13 2.59 5.92
CA LEU A 59 -2.48 2.01 5.86
C LEU A 59 -3.37 2.57 6.96
N LEU A 60 -2.89 2.64 8.20
CA LEU A 60 -3.66 3.16 9.33
C LEU A 60 -4.00 4.65 9.18
N VAL A 61 -3.09 5.44 8.61
CA VAL A 61 -3.34 6.86 8.30
C VAL A 61 -4.38 7.01 7.19
N ILE A 62 -4.27 6.22 6.10
CA ILE A 62 -5.19 6.28 4.97
C ILE A 62 -6.62 5.86 5.38
N PHE A 63 -6.76 4.88 6.26
CA PHE A 63 -8.06 4.43 6.77
C PHE A 63 -8.57 5.25 7.98
N ASP A 64 -7.90 6.35 8.34
CA ASP A 64 -8.22 7.21 9.49
C ASP A 64 -8.30 6.46 10.83
N LEU A 65 -7.53 5.38 10.96
CA LEU A 65 -7.40 4.57 12.18
C LEU A 65 -6.32 5.09 13.12
N ALA A 66 -5.40 5.90 12.60
CA ALA A 66 -4.38 6.58 13.38
C ALA A 66 -4.03 7.94 12.78
N LYS A 67 -3.65 8.89 13.63
CA LYS A 67 -3.12 10.18 13.18
C LYS A 67 -1.71 10.04 12.64
N ALA A 68 -1.39 10.72 11.55
CA ALA A 68 -0.05 10.71 10.96
C ALA A 68 1.03 11.07 11.99
N SER A 69 0.82 12.14 12.79
CA SER A 69 1.74 12.55 13.85
C SER A 69 1.97 11.44 14.89
N ALA A 70 0.92 10.70 15.27
CA ALA A 70 1.06 9.60 16.22
C ALA A 70 1.88 8.43 15.65
N MET A 71 1.77 8.18 14.34
CA MET A 71 2.57 7.13 13.69
C MET A 71 4.04 7.55 13.51
N TYR A 72 4.34 8.83 13.29
CA TYR A 72 5.72 9.32 13.29
C TYR A 72 6.41 9.15 14.66
N ASP A 73 5.66 9.33 15.75
CA ASP A 73 6.18 9.25 17.11
C ASP A 73 5.84 7.92 17.81
N MET A 74 5.49 6.86 17.07
CA MET A 74 4.91 5.64 17.65
C MET A 74 5.79 5.02 18.75
N SER A 75 7.12 5.13 18.66
CA SER A 75 8.06 4.63 19.67
C SER A 75 7.97 5.36 21.02
N GLN A 76 7.41 6.56 21.03
CA GLN A 76 7.22 7.38 22.25
C GLN A 76 5.81 7.29 22.81
N ARG A 77 4.89 6.61 22.11
CA ARG A 77 3.50 6.50 22.54
C ARG A 77 3.32 5.41 23.58
N LYS A 78 2.56 5.71 24.61
CA LYS A 78 2.24 4.77 25.70
C LYS A 78 0.90 4.06 25.50
N TYR A 79 -0.01 4.66 24.71
CA TYR A 79 -1.38 4.18 24.54
C TYR A 79 -1.86 4.36 23.10
N GLY A 80 -2.94 3.63 22.76
CA GLY A 80 -3.61 3.70 21.48
C GLY A 80 -2.93 2.89 20.38
N VAL A 81 -3.46 3.02 19.16
CA VAL A 81 -3.04 2.21 18.01
C VAL A 81 -1.54 2.34 17.71
N ALA A 82 -0.98 3.54 17.79
CA ALA A 82 0.45 3.75 17.53
C ALA A 82 1.35 3.01 18.52
N ALA A 83 0.99 3.01 19.83
CA ALA A 83 1.71 2.22 20.83
C ALA A 83 1.58 0.72 20.59
N ALA A 84 0.38 0.24 20.24
CA ALA A 84 0.15 -1.17 19.90
C ALA A 84 0.99 -1.61 18.70
N VAL A 85 1.04 -0.80 17.64
CA VAL A 85 1.90 -1.05 16.47
C VAL A 85 3.37 -1.10 16.89
N TRP A 86 3.85 -0.15 17.69
CA TRP A 86 5.24 -0.16 18.15
C TRP A 86 5.57 -1.39 19.00
N ASN A 87 4.71 -1.78 19.91
CA ASN A 87 4.90 -2.96 20.74
C ASN A 87 4.99 -4.25 19.91
N ALA A 88 4.17 -4.37 18.86
CA ALA A 88 4.17 -5.56 18.00
C ALA A 88 5.33 -5.56 16.99
N PHE A 89 5.60 -4.42 16.35
CA PHE A 89 6.54 -4.32 15.23
C PHE A 89 7.93 -3.79 15.62
N GLY A 90 8.06 -3.09 16.74
CA GLY A 90 9.33 -2.52 17.20
C GLY A 90 10.47 -3.52 17.29
N PRO A 91 10.27 -4.76 17.79
CA PRO A 91 11.32 -5.79 17.79
C PRO A 91 11.84 -6.17 16.40
N LYS A 92 11.05 -5.89 15.34
CA LYS A 92 11.39 -6.17 13.93
C LYS A 92 11.91 -4.95 13.17
N TYR A 93 11.98 -3.81 13.83
CA TYR A 93 12.29 -2.53 13.19
C TYR A 93 13.63 -2.53 12.45
N PHE A 94 14.64 -3.18 13.00
CA PHE A 94 15.97 -3.27 12.37
C PHE A 94 16.23 -4.57 11.61
N SER A 95 15.57 -5.68 11.99
CA SER A 95 15.77 -6.99 11.36
C SER A 95 14.92 -7.21 10.11
N GLY A 96 13.91 -6.37 9.91
CA GLY A 96 12.89 -6.58 8.90
C GLY A 96 11.88 -7.67 9.27
N ILE A 97 10.87 -7.83 8.45
CA ILE A 97 9.76 -8.75 8.70
C ILE A 97 9.38 -9.52 7.44
N HIS A 98 9.11 -10.82 7.57
CA HIS A 98 8.61 -11.67 6.50
C HIS A 98 7.09 -11.51 6.28
N ALA A 99 6.61 -11.79 5.06
CA ALA A 99 5.22 -11.56 4.70
C ALA A 99 4.21 -12.32 5.59
N LYS A 100 4.46 -13.58 5.91
CA LYS A 100 3.58 -14.34 6.80
C LYS A 100 3.56 -13.77 8.21
N GLU A 101 4.72 -13.45 8.76
CA GLU A 101 4.86 -12.86 10.09
C GLU A 101 4.19 -11.47 10.15
N TRP A 102 4.34 -10.66 9.10
CA TRP A 102 3.67 -9.36 8.99
C TRP A 102 2.14 -9.49 9.08
N VAL A 103 1.59 -10.46 8.33
CA VAL A 103 0.14 -10.73 8.35
C VAL A 103 -0.34 -11.17 9.74
N GLU A 104 0.42 -12.04 10.42
CA GLU A 104 0.09 -12.49 11.78
C GLU A 104 0.12 -11.34 12.79
N LEU A 105 1.14 -10.47 12.71
CA LEU A 105 1.24 -9.31 13.59
C LEU A 105 0.11 -8.31 13.33
N VAL A 106 -0.25 -8.04 12.06
CA VAL A 106 -1.38 -7.16 11.77
C VAL A 106 -2.69 -7.72 12.31
N LYS A 107 -2.92 -9.03 12.17
CA LYS A 107 -4.11 -9.69 12.72
C LYS A 107 -4.15 -9.61 14.26
N SER A 108 -3.01 -9.78 14.92
CA SER A 108 -2.93 -9.72 16.39
C SER A 108 -3.25 -8.33 16.96
N LEU A 109 -3.22 -7.29 16.16
CA LEU A 109 -3.62 -5.93 16.56
C LEU A 109 -5.14 -5.73 16.61
N GLU A 110 -5.92 -6.70 16.15
CA GLU A 110 -7.40 -6.66 16.12
C GLU A 110 -7.98 -5.36 15.54
N LEU A 111 -7.29 -4.82 14.53
CA LEU A 111 -7.70 -3.58 13.87
C LEU A 111 -8.96 -3.83 13.02
N PRO A 112 -9.83 -2.83 12.82
CA PRO A 112 -11.01 -2.92 11.97
C PRO A 112 -10.63 -2.92 10.46
N LEU A 113 -9.71 -3.81 10.09
CA LEU A 113 -9.20 -3.98 8.73
C LEU A 113 -9.55 -5.37 8.20
N LYS A 114 -10.13 -5.42 7.01
CA LYS A 114 -10.28 -6.68 6.29
C LYS A 114 -8.97 -6.99 5.56
N LEU A 115 -8.21 -7.94 6.07
CA LEU A 115 -6.93 -8.34 5.51
C LEU A 115 -7.09 -9.63 4.70
N THR A 116 -6.69 -9.58 3.43
CA THR A 116 -6.57 -10.74 2.54
C THR A 116 -5.12 -10.86 2.08
N ALA A 117 -4.53 -12.05 2.17
CA ALA A 117 -3.16 -12.28 1.76
C ALA A 117 -3.06 -13.36 0.67
N LYS A 118 -2.16 -13.17 -0.28
CA LYS A 118 -1.80 -14.13 -1.32
C LYS A 118 -0.31 -14.33 -1.34
N TYR A 119 0.08 -15.59 -1.46
CA TYR A 119 1.47 -16.02 -1.52
C TYR A 119 1.63 -16.96 -2.72
N GLY A 120 2.81 -17.04 -3.30
CA GLY A 120 3.08 -17.98 -4.37
C GLY A 120 3.97 -17.43 -5.46
N ALA A 121 3.86 -18.00 -6.66
CA ALA A 121 4.62 -17.56 -7.83
C ALA A 121 4.27 -16.12 -8.22
N LYS A 122 5.26 -15.41 -8.73
CA LYS A 122 5.17 -13.99 -9.07
C LYS A 122 3.95 -13.65 -9.94
N GLU A 123 3.74 -14.41 -11.01
CA GLU A 123 2.66 -14.15 -11.97
C GLU A 123 1.26 -14.21 -11.34
N HIS A 124 1.05 -15.12 -10.39
CA HIS A 124 -0.21 -15.21 -9.65
C HIS A 124 -0.40 -14.06 -8.68
N VAL A 125 0.68 -13.68 -7.96
CA VAL A 125 0.65 -12.57 -7.00
C VAL A 125 0.42 -11.25 -7.71
N ASP A 126 1.13 -11.00 -8.81
CA ASP A 126 1.00 -9.78 -9.62
C ASP A 126 -0.44 -9.63 -10.16
N ARG A 127 -1.06 -10.70 -10.67
CA ARG A 127 -2.45 -10.66 -11.16
C ARG A 127 -3.42 -10.28 -10.04
N HIS A 128 -3.32 -10.91 -8.87
CA HIS A 128 -4.17 -10.55 -7.73
C HIS A 128 -3.95 -9.12 -7.27
N ALA A 129 -2.70 -8.65 -7.24
CA ALA A 129 -2.40 -7.26 -6.88
C ALA A 129 -3.07 -6.28 -7.86
N MET A 130 -2.96 -6.54 -9.17
CA MET A 130 -3.63 -5.73 -10.19
C MET A 130 -5.16 -5.74 -10.03
N ASP A 131 -5.77 -6.92 -9.82
CA ASP A 131 -7.21 -7.04 -9.61
C ASP A 131 -7.68 -6.24 -8.39
N TRP A 132 -6.93 -6.24 -7.30
CA TRP A 132 -7.24 -5.47 -6.10
C TRP A 132 -7.11 -3.96 -6.34
N LEU A 133 -6.01 -3.52 -6.98
CA LEU A 133 -5.80 -2.11 -7.32
C LEU A 133 -6.86 -1.60 -8.29
N MET A 134 -7.28 -2.42 -9.27
CA MET A 134 -8.37 -2.07 -10.20
C MET A 134 -9.72 -1.92 -9.48
N ARG A 135 -9.93 -2.57 -8.35
CA ARG A 135 -11.09 -2.35 -7.48
C ARG A 135 -10.94 -1.16 -6.53
N GLY A 136 -9.78 -0.50 -6.55
CA GLY A 136 -9.48 0.63 -5.67
C GLY A 136 -9.08 0.19 -4.26
N GLU A 137 -8.59 -1.04 -4.09
CA GLU A 137 -8.06 -1.54 -2.82
C GLU A 137 -6.58 -1.13 -2.65
N LEU A 138 -6.10 -1.08 -1.43
CA LEU A 138 -4.68 -0.87 -1.11
C LEU A 138 -3.96 -2.23 -1.04
N VAL A 139 -2.76 -2.30 -1.59
CA VAL A 139 -1.99 -3.55 -1.63
C VAL A 139 -0.62 -3.38 -1.00
N ALA A 140 -0.40 -4.02 0.15
CA ALA A 140 0.93 -4.13 0.74
C ALA A 140 1.71 -5.24 0.00
N VAL A 141 2.82 -4.87 -0.63
CA VAL A 141 3.64 -5.78 -1.45
C VAL A 141 4.98 -6.01 -0.78
N ALA A 142 5.31 -7.29 -0.55
CA ALA A 142 6.65 -7.71 -0.13
C ALA A 142 7.40 -8.29 -1.34
N PHE A 143 8.59 -7.75 -1.64
CA PHE A 143 9.39 -8.17 -2.78
C PHE A 143 10.88 -8.22 -2.44
N ALA A 144 11.64 -9.00 -3.21
CA ALA A 144 13.09 -9.02 -3.11
C ALA A 144 13.71 -8.08 -4.14
N SER A 145 14.79 -7.38 -3.76
CA SER A 145 15.56 -6.58 -4.70
C SER A 145 16.22 -7.45 -5.77
N VAL A 146 16.11 -7.07 -7.04
CA VAL A 146 16.77 -7.77 -8.16
C VAL A 146 18.30 -7.71 -8.03
N LYS A 147 18.84 -6.58 -7.54
CA LYS A 147 20.30 -6.38 -7.37
C LYS A 147 20.84 -7.04 -6.10
N HIS A 148 20.03 -7.10 -5.06
CA HIS A 148 20.40 -7.60 -3.74
C HIS A 148 19.35 -8.61 -3.25
N GLN A 149 19.39 -9.84 -3.76
CA GLN A 149 18.40 -10.91 -3.48
C GLN A 149 18.16 -11.18 -1.98
N ARG A 150 19.09 -10.77 -1.11
CA ARG A 150 18.96 -10.88 0.34
C ARG A 150 18.14 -9.74 0.97
N THR A 151 17.96 -8.62 0.25
CA THR A 151 17.24 -7.46 0.77
C THR A 151 15.78 -7.58 0.36
N LYS A 152 14.91 -7.76 1.34
CA LYS A 152 13.47 -7.78 1.16
C LYS A 152 12.91 -6.39 1.48
N HIS A 153 12.02 -5.92 0.66
CA HIS A 153 11.38 -4.62 0.81
C HIS A 153 9.88 -4.78 0.89
N TRP A 154 9.26 -3.82 1.56
CA TRP A 154 7.82 -3.62 1.56
C TRP A 154 7.49 -2.30 0.89
N ALA A 155 6.41 -2.29 0.12
CA ALA A 155 5.83 -1.09 -0.46
C ALA A 155 4.31 -1.14 -0.35
N LEU A 156 3.69 0.02 -0.29
CA LEU A 156 2.24 0.17 -0.38
C LEU A 156 1.89 0.62 -1.81
N ALA A 157 1.27 -0.26 -2.57
CA ALA A 157 0.67 0.11 -3.84
C ALA A 157 -0.72 0.73 -3.56
N VAL A 158 -0.91 1.95 -4.06
CA VAL A 158 -2.08 2.78 -3.75
C VAL A 158 -3.00 2.99 -4.93
N GLY A 159 -2.59 2.52 -6.11
CA GLY A 159 -3.35 2.65 -7.34
C GLY A 159 -2.64 2.02 -8.53
N VAL A 160 -3.25 2.14 -9.68
CA VAL A 160 -2.78 1.62 -10.96
C VAL A 160 -3.07 2.62 -12.06
N GLU A 161 -2.15 2.71 -13.01
CA GLU A 161 -2.34 3.47 -14.25
C GLU A 161 -1.95 2.62 -15.46
N GLY A 162 -2.50 2.93 -16.61
CA GLY A 162 -2.22 2.18 -17.83
C GLY A 162 -2.97 2.70 -19.05
N MET A 163 -2.86 1.93 -20.14
CA MET A 163 -3.60 2.15 -21.37
C MET A 163 -4.62 1.02 -21.55
N ALA A 164 -5.84 1.37 -21.87
CA ALA A 164 -6.89 0.42 -22.23
C ALA A 164 -7.29 0.63 -23.69
N THR A 165 -7.59 -0.47 -24.39
CA THR A 165 -8.17 -0.43 -25.73
C THR A 165 -9.66 -0.66 -25.63
N GLY A 166 -10.44 0.32 -26.12
CA GLY A 166 -11.88 0.16 -26.26
C GLY A 166 -12.20 -0.84 -27.40
N SER A 167 -13.07 -1.79 -27.13
CA SER A 167 -13.67 -2.68 -28.14
C SER A 167 -14.91 -2.05 -28.74
#